data_7a77f48a725f9c2c5447849cfb3300e1
#
_entry.id   7a77f48a725f9c2c5447849cfb3300e1
#
_cell.length_a   1.000
_cell.length_b   1.000
_cell.length_c   1.000
_cell.angle_alpha   90.00
_cell.angle_beta   90.00
_cell.angle_gamma   90.00
#
_symmetry.space_group_name_H-M   'P 1'
#
loop_
_entity.id
_entity.type
_entity.pdbx_description
1 polymer ?
#
loop_
_entity_poly.entity_id
_entity_poly.type
_entity_poly.pdbx_seq_one_letter_code
_entity_poly.pdbx_strand_id
1 'polypeptide(L)'
;MNISPSPVLFGAFDRHNFGDLLFPHLLAALLPGQAFCFAGLAERDLRAYGGHRVAPLAAPPTHLIHAGGELLTCSAWQAAVMLLDPAEAAAVIARYDAAPAAAAAWAAGQLGTVRTMPYVVGRGALAPGGKLIFNAVGGVEWHELTAAQRDEVKAALQQADWLSVRDHATQAALRADGIEAPLCPDPAVMVADRFGETIRQHQEMSAAKAMRDAFPQGYLACQFSADFADDASLDALAQGLARAAVATGLGLALFRAGAAPWHDDPALYEKLLHRLPPGTTRLFPSLHLWEICALIAASRGVIASSLHGRIVALAYGLPRVSLAPPQQGPRPDKRAAFAETWEPDAMPRSVAATQVEPAVMQALAVPADELQDNAAQLRTFYLASQSQWAGLLPSAGLAQ
;
A
#
# COMPACT_ATOMS: atom_id res chain seq x y z
N MET A 1 -7.72 -7.00 38.57
CA MET A 1 -8.29 -7.35 37.26
C MET A 1 -7.12 -7.51 36.31
N ASN A 2 -6.88 -8.76 35.84
CA ASN A 2 -5.89 -8.97 34.78
C ASN A 2 -6.49 -8.44 33.48
N ILE A 3 -6.12 -7.23 33.08
CA ILE A 3 -6.42 -6.73 31.74
C ILE A 3 -5.57 -7.59 30.80
N SER A 4 -6.20 -8.50 30.03
CA SER A 4 -5.49 -9.20 28.97
C SER A 4 -4.84 -8.15 28.07
N PRO A 5 -3.53 -8.27 27.77
CA PRO A 5 -2.87 -7.28 26.94
C PRO A 5 -3.53 -7.23 25.56
N SER A 6 -3.77 -6.01 25.08
CA SER A 6 -4.42 -5.78 23.79
C SER A 6 -3.67 -6.45 22.65
N PRO A 7 -4.36 -7.03 21.65
CA PRO A 7 -3.72 -7.49 20.43
C PRO A 7 -2.92 -6.39 19.75
N VAL A 8 -1.84 -6.76 19.08
CA VAL A 8 -0.98 -5.83 18.36
C VAL A 8 -1.21 -5.96 16.86
N LEU A 9 -1.52 -4.84 16.20
CA LEU A 9 -1.40 -4.71 14.76
C LEU A 9 0.02 -4.28 14.42
N PHE A 10 0.70 -5.05 13.60
CA PHE A 10 2.09 -4.86 13.21
C PHE A 10 2.22 -4.70 11.70
N GLY A 11 3.03 -3.75 11.25
CA GLY A 11 3.25 -3.53 9.83
C GLY A 11 4.07 -2.28 9.52
N ALA A 12 4.16 -1.97 8.24
CA ALA A 12 4.95 -0.88 7.69
C ALA A 12 4.24 0.49 7.73
N PHE A 13 3.34 0.69 8.68
CA PHE A 13 2.65 1.95 8.92
C PHE A 13 3.34 2.85 9.96
N ASP A 14 4.63 2.62 10.16
CA ASP A 14 5.57 3.46 10.92
C ASP A 14 6.32 4.48 10.04
N ARG A 15 5.88 4.61 8.78
CA ARG A 15 6.34 5.60 7.78
C ARG A 15 5.17 6.12 6.98
N HIS A 16 5.36 7.28 6.32
CA HIS A 16 4.29 7.85 5.53
C HIS A 16 4.16 7.14 4.18
N ASN A 17 3.18 6.26 4.09
CA ASN A 17 2.59 5.70 2.87
C ASN A 17 1.09 5.58 3.13
N PHE A 18 0.25 6.31 2.37
CA PHE A 18 -1.18 6.37 2.67
C PHE A 18 -1.86 5.00 2.67
N GLY A 19 -1.40 4.09 1.80
CA GLY A 19 -1.95 2.74 1.74
C GLY A 19 -1.64 1.92 2.98
N ASP A 20 -0.38 1.95 3.45
CA ASP A 20 0.01 1.24 4.67
C ASP A 20 -0.70 1.85 5.89
N LEU A 21 -0.95 3.17 5.91
CA LEU A 21 -1.70 3.84 6.98
C LEU A 21 -3.18 3.43 7.04
N LEU A 22 -3.75 2.87 5.97
CA LEU A 22 -5.12 2.35 5.97
C LEU A 22 -5.28 1.09 6.83
N PHE A 23 -4.28 0.22 6.88
CA PHE A 23 -4.40 -1.10 7.50
C PHE A 23 -4.83 -1.06 8.96
N PRO A 24 -4.20 -0.27 9.85
CA PRO A 24 -4.64 -0.21 11.24
C PRO A 24 -6.09 0.27 11.39
N HIS A 25 -6.51 1.25 10.61
CA HIS A 25 -7.90 1.74 10.63
C HIS A 25 -8.89 0.67 10.21
N LEU A 26 -8.60 -0.01 9.09
CA LEU A 26 -9.47 -1.03 8.54
C LEU A 26 -9.62 -2.21 9.47
N LEU A 27 -8.52 -2.75 10.00
CA LEU A 27 -8.57 -3.89 10.91
C LEU A 27 -9.27 -3.53 12.23
N ALA A 28 -9.05 -2.33 12.78
CA ALA A 28 -9.76 -1.88 13.95
C ALA A 28 -11.28 -1.75 13.70
N ALA A 29 -11.69 -1.24 12.55
CA ALA A 29 -13.11 -1.11 12.17
C ALA A 29 -13.78 -2.46 11.85
N LEU A 30 -13.00 -3.43 11.37
CA LEU A 30 -13.45 -4.78 11.02
C LEU A 30 -13.53 -5.73 12.22
N LEU A 31 -12.92 -5.37 13.35
CA LEU A 31 -12.87 -6.14 14.59
C LEU A 31 -13.41 -5.30 15.75
N PRO A 32 -14.69 -4.93 15.71
CA PRO A 32 -15.29 -4.02 16.69
C PRO A 32 -15.23 -4.62 18.10
N GLY A 33 -14.98 -3.75 19.08
CA GLY A 33 -14.84 -4.15 20.49
C GLY A 33 -13.42 -4.62 20.88
N GLN A 34 -12.49 -4.74 19.91
CA GLN A 34 -11.08 -4.96 20.21
C GLN A 34 -10.34 -3.63 20.33
N ALA A 35 -9.61 -3.44 21.42
CA ALA A 35 -8.62 -2.38 21.53
C ALA A 35 -7.29 -2.90 21.00
N PHE A 36 -6.65 -2.16 20.09
CA PHE A 36 -5.37 -2.54 19.49
C PHE A 36 -4.24 -1.63 19.93
N CYS A 37 -3.05 -2.20 20.05
CA CYS A 37 -1.79 -1.46 20.00
C CYS A 37 -1.27 -1.48 18.55
N PHE A 38 -0.65 -0.38 18.12
CA PHE A 38 -0.09 -0.24 16.77
C PHE A 38 1.42 -0.28 16.87
N ALA A 39 2.03 -1.25 16.20
CA ALA A 39 3.47 -1.46 16.26
C ALA A 39 4.12 -1.54 14.87
N GLY A 40 5.37 -1.11 14.80
CA GLY A 40 6.25 -1.17 13.65
C GLY A 40 7.70 -1.33 14.09
N LEU A 41 8.64 -0.87 13.29
CA LEU A 41 10.08 -0.92 13.60
C LEU A 41 10.56 0.33 14.32
N ALA A 42 9.86 1.46 14.18
CA ALA A 42 10.24 2.74 14.75
C ALA A 42 9.08 3.40 15.51
N GLU A 43 9.40 4.22 16.51
CA GLU A 43 8.43 5.11 17.13
C GLU A 43 8.12 6.27 16.19
N ARG A 44 6.84 6.44 15.83
CA ARG A 44 6.35 7.53 14.98
C ARG A 44 4.97 7.99 15.40
N ASP A 45 4.74 9.29 15.30
CA ASP A 45 3.41 9.87 15.40
C ASP A 45 2.95 10.36 14.02
N LEU A 46 2.09 9.58 13.38
CA LEU A 46 1.57 9.86 12.04
C LEU A 46 0.14 10.42 12.05
N ARG A 47 -0.38 10.83 13.22
CA ARG A 47 -1.74 11.36 13.37
C ARG A 47 -1.98 12.64 12.56
N ALA A 48 -0.95 13.46 12.35
CA ALA A 48 -1.03 14.64 11.48
C ALA A 48 -1.34 14.28 10.01
N TYR A 49 -1.06 13.04 9.61
CA TYR A 49 -1.36 12.51 8.29
C TYR A 49 -2.59 11.59 8.28
N GLY A 50 -3.37 11.57 9.36
CA GLY A 50 -4.52 10.69 9.51
C GLY A 50 -4.16 9.24 9.91
N GLY A 51 -2.90 8.96 10.22
CA GLY A 51 -2.44 7.67 10.72
C GLY A 51 -2.54 7.55 12.25
N HIS A 52 -1.68 6.73 12.82
CA HIS A 52 -1.64 6.43 14.26
C HIS A 52 -0.29 6.82 14.90
N ARG A 53 -0.26 6.83 16.22
CA ARG A 53 1.00 6.71 16.95
C ARG A 53 1.41 5.24 16.93
N VAL A 54 2.61 4.97 16.46
CA VAL A 54 3.20 3.63 16.30
C VAL A 54 4.45 3.54 17.17
N ALA A 55 4.69 2.39 17.79
CA ALA A 55 5.88 2.15 18.58
C ALA A 55 6.50 0.78 18.23
N PRO A 56 7.80 0.56 18.48
CA PRO A 56 8.38 -0.78 18.42
C PRO A 56 7.72 -1.73 19.41
N LEU A 57 7.81 -3.05 19.13
CA LEU A 57 7.34 -4.07 20.07
C LEU A 57 8.16 -4.01 21.36
N ALA A 58 7.58 -3.45 22.43
CA ALA A 58 8.26 -3.26 23.72
C ALA A 58 8.18 -4.48 24.64
N ALA A 59 7.16 -5.35 24.47
CA ALA A 59 6.94 -6.55 25.25
C ALA A 59 6.30 -7.64 24.38
N PRO A 60 6.46 -8.92 24.71
CA PRO A 60 5.82 -10.02 23.98
C PRO A 60 4.29 -9.89 23.96
N PRO A 61 3.65 -9.66 22.78
CA PRO A 61 2.20 -9.58 22.69
C PRO A 61 1.55 -10.95 22.81
N THR A 62 0.31 -11.01 23.29
CA THR A 62 -0.49 -12.24 23.28
C THR A 62 -1.02 -12.57 21.90
N HIS A 63 -1.26 -11.54 21.07
CA HIS A 63 -1.73 -11.71 19.69
C HIS A 63 -1.00 -10.69 18.82
N LEU A 64 -0.43 -11.17 17.72
CA LEU A 64 0.27 -10.35 16.74
C LEU A 64 -0.35 -10.56 15.36
N ILE A 65 -0.85 -9.49 14.77
CA ILE A 65 -1.46 -9.50 13.45
C ILE A 65 -0.60 -8.65 12.52
N HIS A 66 0.05 -9.29 11.55
CA HIS A 66 0.65 -8.59 10.42
C HIS A 66 -0.49 -8.06 9.55
N ALA A 67 -0.61 -6.73 9.49
CA ALA A 67 -1.85 -6.07 9.06
C ALA A 67 -2.09 -6.12 7.54
N GLY A 68 -1.12 -6.51 6.76
CA GLY A 68 -1.14 -6.51 5.29
C GLY A 68 0.06 -5.78 4.70
N GLY A 69 0.07 -5.63 3.40
CA GLY A 69 1.14 -4.95 2.67
C GLY A 69 2.26 -5.86 2.19
N GLU A 70 3.25 -5.27 1.51
CA GLU A 70 4.43 -5.97 0.97
C GLU A 70 5.47 -6.23 2.07
N LEU A 71 5.14 -7.09 3.03
CA LEU A 71 5.98 -7.32 4.20
C LEU A 71 7.01 -8.42 3.99
N LEU A 72 6.67 -9.45 3.18
CA LEU A 72 7.49 -10.66 3.07
C LEU A 72 8.82 -10.44 2.35
N THR A 73 8.94 -9.36 1.58
CA THR A 73 10.11 -9.04 0.76
C THR A 73 10.79 -7.72 1.11
N CYS A 74 10.32 -7.04 2.17
CA CYS A 74 10.96 -5.80 2.65
C CYS A 74 12.19 -6.11 3.50
N SER A 75 13.38 -5.95 2.93
CA SER A 75 14.65 -6.19 3.61
C SER A 75 14.94 -5.16 4.71
N ALA A 76 15.86 -5.49 5.62
CA ALA A 76 16.32 -4.58 6.67
C ALA A 76 16.91 -3.28 6.08
N TRP A 77 17.64 -3.37 4.97
CA TRP A 77 18.15 -2.20 4.25
C TRP A 77 17.03 -1.27 3.78
N GLN A 78 16.04 -1.83 3.07
CA GLN A 78 14.90 -1.06 2.59
C GLN A 78 14.10 -0.45 3.75
N ALA A 79 13.82 -1.24 4.78
CA ALA A 79 13.10 -0.77 5.96
C ALA A 79 13.82 0.39 6.66
N ALA A 80 15.13 0.25 6.91
CA ALA A 80 15.92 1.27 7.59
C ALA A 80 16.00 2.58 6.80
N VAL A 81 16.22 2.51 5.47
CA VAL A 81 16.24 3.71 4.61
C VAL A 81 14.88 4.40 4.58
N MET A 82 13.79 3.65 4.43
CA MET A 82 12.43 4.22 4.38
C MET A 82 11.96 4.85 5.70
N LEU A 83 12.67 4.64 6.79
CA LEU A 83 12.42 5.27 8.08
C LEU A 83 13.21 6.59 8.30
N LEU A 84 14.10 6.95 7.37
CA LEU A 84 14.84 8.21 7.42
C LEU A 84 14.05 9.38 6.81
N ASP A 85 14.50 10.59 7.13
CA ASP A 85 14.10 11.77 6.36
C ASP A 85 14.70 11.69 4.94
N PRO A 86 14.00 12.21 3.91
CA PRO A 86 14.45 12.09 2.52
C PRO A 86 15.88 12.59 2.25
N ALA A 87 16.29 13.70 2.89
CA ALA A 87 17.64 14.23 2.72
C ALA A 87 18.71 13.31 3.33
N GLU A 88 18.45 12.75 4.50
CA GLU A 88 19.33 11.78 5.16
C GLU A 88 19.39 10.47 4.36
N ALA A 89 18.24 10.00 3.87
CA ALA A 89 18.17 8.80 3.05
C ALA A 89 19.04 8.91 1.79
N ALA A 90 19.03 10.04 1.09
CA ALA A 90 19.86 10.27 -0.09
C ALA A 90 21.35 10.11 0.21
N ALA A 91 21.83 10.66 1.32
CA ALA A 91 23.23 10.52 1.76
C ALA A 91 23.58 9.07 2.13
N VAL A 92 22.68 8.37 2.83
CA VAL A 92 22.86 6.97 3.22
C VAL A 92 22.88 6.05 2.00
N ILE A 93 21.95 6.24 1.06
CA ILE A 93 21.90 5.48 -0.21
C ILE A 93 23.20 5.69 -0.98
N ALA A 94 23.62 6.94 -1.21
CA ALA A 94 24.86 7.24 -1.92
C ALA A 94 26.11 6.58 -1.28
N ARG A 95 26.09 6.40 0.04
CA ARG A 95 27.21 5.79 0.77
C ARG A 95 27.23 4.27 0.74
N TYR A 96 26.07 3.61 0.79
CA TYR A 96 25.99 2.18 1.08
C TYR A 96 25.34 1.32 -0.01
N ASP A 97 24.60 1.89 -0.96
CA ASP A 97 23.83 1.10 -1.94
C ASP A 97 24.68 0.16 -2.79
N ALA A 98 25.91 0.59 -3.13
CA ALA A 98 26.88 -0.25 -3.85
C ALA A 98 27.64 -1.25 -2.97
N ALA A 99 27.39 -1.30 -1.65
CA ALA A 99 28.13 -2.12 -0.68
C ALA A 99 27.19 -2.93 0.24
N PRO A 100 26.58 -4.03 -0.28
CA PRO A 100 25.49 -4.75 0.41
C PRO A 100 25.81 -5.19 1.84
N ALA A 101 27.03 -5.64 2.12
CA ALA A 101 27.44 -6.05 3.47
C ALA A 101 27.51 -4.86 4.43
N ALA A 102 28.01 -3.69 3.98
CA ALA A 102 28.03 -2.48 4.78
C ALA A 102 26.62 -1.89 4.97
N ALA A 103 25.76 -1.95 3.95
CA ALA A 103 24.37 -1.59 4.02
C ALA A 103 23.61 -2.44 5.06
N ALA A 104 23.81 -3.76 5.05
CA ALA A 104 23.20 -4.67 6.02
C ALA A 104 23.67 -4.39 7.45
N ALA A 105 24.97 -4.18 7.66
CA ALA A 105 25.54 -3.84 8.98
C ALA A 105 24.99 -2.49 9.51
N TRP A 106 24.91 -1.48 8.64
CA TRP A 106 24.33 -0.19 8.98
C TRP A 106 22.85 -0.32 9.35
N ALA A 107 22.06 -1.05 8.54
CA ALA A 107 20.63 -1.26 8.77
C ALA A 107 20.38 -2.00 10.11
N ALA A 108 21.19 -3.02 10.43
CA ALA A 108 21.10 -3.72 11.70
C ALA A 108 21.35 -2.79 12.90
N GLY A 109 22.33 -1.90 12.80
CA GLY A 109 22.58 -0.86 13.82
C GLY A 109 21.43 0.15 13.93
N GLN A 110 20.88 0.58 12.79
CA GLN A 110 19.79 1.55 12.73
C GLN A 110 18.47 0.99 13.32
N LEU A 111 18.17 -0.28 13.03
CA LEU A 111 16.95 -0.94 13.49
C LEU A 111 17.09 -1.64 14.84
N GLY A 112 18.31 -1.73 15.39
CA GLY A 112 18.57 -2.45 16.65
C GLY A 112 18.27 -3.95 16.56
N THR A 113 18.36 -4.55 15.37
CA THR A 113 18.06 -5.96 15.14
C THR A 113 18.99 -6.57 14.09
N VAL A 114 19.29 -7.86 14.26
CA VAL A 114 20.03 -8.65 13.26
C VAL A 114 19.14 -9.33 12.23
N ARG A 115 17.82 -9.16 12.33
CA ARG A 115 16.87 -9.70 11.35
C ARG A 115 17.10 -9.06 10.00
N THR A 116 17.09 -9.90 8.96
CA THR A 116 17.23 -9.42 7.57
C THR A 116 15.88 -9.04 6.96
N MET A 117 14.78 -9.57 7.51
CA MET A 117 13.39 -9.33 7.12
C MET A 117 12.57 -8.81 8.32
N PRO A 118 12.81 -7.55 8.77
CA PRO A 118 12.39 -7.08 10.09
C PRO A 118 10.86 -6.92 10.24
N TYR A 119 10.12 -6.76 9.15
CA TYR A 119 8.65 -6.72 9.19
C TYR A 119 8.00 -8.11 9.28
N VAL A 120 8.78 -9.20 9.26
CA VAL A 120 8.28 -10.56 9.45
C VAL A 120 8.64 -11.03 10.85
N VAL A 121 7.72 -10.84 11.79
CA VAL A 121 7.91 -11.23 13.18
C VAL A 121 7.36 -12.63 13.42
N GLY A 122 8.19 -13.54 13.92
CA GLY A 122 7.81 -14.93 14.20
C GLY A 122 7.30 -15.14 15.62
N ARG A 123 6.84 -16.36 15.90
CA ARG A 123 6.24 -16.78 17.20
C ARG A 123 7.13 -16.54 18.42
N GLY A 124 8.46 -16.58 18.26
CA GLY A 124 9.39 -16.33 19.36
C GLY A 124 9.31 -14.94 19.99
N ALA A 125 8.64 -14.00 19.32
CA ALA A 125 8.39 -12.66 19.87
C ALA A 125 7.08 -12.55 20.69
N LEU A 126 6.24 -13.61 20.71
CA LEU A 126 4.95 -13.61 21.38
C LEU A 126 5.06 -14.16 22.81
N ALA A 127 4.12 -13.78 23.65
CA ALA A 127 3.89 -14.44 24.93
C ALA A 127 3.48 -15.92 24.74
N PRO A 128 3.74 -16.81 25.71
CA PRO A 128 3.32 -18.20 25.64
C PRO A 128 1.81 -18.33 25.35
N GLY A 129 1.45 -19.19 24.38
CA GLY A 129 0.05 -19.38 23.94
C GLY A 129 -0.48 -18.26 23.03
N GLY A 130 0.33 -17.27 22.69
CA GLY A 130 -0.02 -16.17 21.80
C GLY A 130 -0.37 -16.63 20.37
N LYS A 131 -1.15 -15.82 19.66
CA LYS A 131 -1.59 -16.09 18.30
C LYS A 131 -0.83 -15.21 17.29
N LEU A 132 -0.34 -15.84 16.23
CA LEU A 132 0.42 -15.22 15.14
C LEU A 132 -0.40 -15.27 13.85
N ILE A 133 -0.73 -14.09 13.33
CA ILE A 133 -1.60 -13.96 12.15
C ILE A 133 -0.88 -13.13 11.09
N PHE A 134 -0.87 -13.64 9.85
CA PHE A 134 -0.46 -12.90 8.66
C PHE A 134 -1.69 -12.69 7.77
N ASN A 135 -2.18 -11.45 7.70
CA ASN A 135 -3.40 -11.10 6.99
C ASN A 135 -3.09 -10.46 5.64
N ALA A 136 -3.43 -11.14 4.55
CA ALA A 136 -3.29 -10.67 3.18
C ALA A 136 -1.91 -10.06 2.87
N VAL A 137 -0.84 -10.71 3.29
CA VAL A 137 0.53 -10.22 3.08
C VAL A 137 1.00 -10.44 1.65
N GLY A 138 1.80 -9.50 1.13
CA GLY A 138 2.43 -9.56 -0.19
C GLY A 138 3.89 -9.98 -0.12
N GLY A 139 4.36 -10.58 -1.22
CA GLY A 139 5.72 -11.06 -1.37
C GLY A 139 6.06 -11.32 -2.85
N VAL A 140 5.66 -10.42 -3.74
CA VAL A 140 5.83 -10.58 -5.20
C VAL A 140 7.31 -10.73 -5.59
N GLU A 141 8.22 -10.08 -4.86
CA GLU A 141 9.66 -10.15 -5.09
C GLU A 141 10.33 -11.36 -4.38
N TRP A 142 9.57 -12.40 -4.01
CA TRP A 142 10.06 -13.58 -3.28
C TRP A 142 11.31 -14.22 -3.90
N HIS A 143 11.35 -14.28 -5.23
CA HIS A 143 12.47 -14.88 -5.95
C HIS A 143 13.76 -14.05 -5.92
N GLU A 144 13.68 -12.79 -5.57
CA GLU A 144 14.84 -11.89 -5.44
C GLU A 144 15.51 -12.01 -4.05
N LEU A 145 14.83 -12.65 -3.08
CA LEU A 145 15.38 -12.89 -1.76
C LEU A 145 16.54 -13.90 -1.82
N THR A 146 17.56 -13.67 -1.00
CA THR A 146 18.59 -14.68 -0.73
C THR A 146 17.99 -15.90 -0.04
N ALA A 147 18.67 -17.05 -0.08
CA ALA A 147 18.23 -18.25 0.62
C ALA A 147 18.04 -17.99 2.13
N ALA A 148 18.97 -17.29 2.76
CA ALA A 148 18.88 -16.96 4.19
C ALA A 148 17.66 -16.07 4.52
N GLN A 149 17.34 -15.11 3.68
CA GLN A 149 16.14 -14.28 3.84
C GLN A 149 14.86 -15.09 3.69
N ARG A 150 14.80 -15.96 2.66
CA ARG A 150 13.65 -16.87 2.49
C ARG A 150 13.49 -17.80 3.70
N ASP A 151 14.59 -18.37 4.20
CA ASP A 151 14.55 -19.26 5.37
C ASP A 151 14.07 -18.50 6.64
N GLU A 152 14.49 -17.25 6.85
CA GLU A 152 14.00 -16.41 7.94
C GLU A 152 12.48 -16.19 7.86
N VAL A 153 11.97 -15.84 6.68
CA VAL A 153 10.53 -15.61 6.46
C VAL A 153 9.77 -16.93 6.59
N LYS A 154 10.25 -18.02 5.97
CA LYS A 154 9.62 -19.36 6.05
C LYS A 154 9.46 -19.81 7.49
N ALA A 155 10.50 -19.65 8.31
CA ALA A 155 10.46 -20.05 9.73
C ALA A 155 9.36 -19.31 10.51
N ALA A 156 9.06 -18.05 10.17
CA ALA A 156 7.96 -17.31 10.78
C ALA A 156 6.59 -17.77 10.26
N LEU A 157 6.44 -17.91 8.93
CA LEU A 157 5.18 -18.28 8.28
C LEU A 157 4.71 -19.71 8.69
N GLN A 158 5.63 -20.65 8.81
CA GLN A 158 5.32 -22.03 9.22
C GLN A 158 4.79 -22.13 10.67
N GLN A 159 5.02 -21.10 11.49
CA GLN A 159 4.56 -21.04 12.88
C GLN A 159 3.27 -20.23 13.04
N ALA A 160 2.72 -19.69 11.96
CA ALA A 160 1.51 -18.87 11.99
C ALA A 160 0.28 -19.70 12.37
N ASP A 161 -0.62 -19.15 13.19
CA ASP A 161 -1.95 -19.71 13.43
C ASP A 161 -2.89 -19.41 12.25
N TRP A 162 -2.61 -18.34 11.50
CA TRP A 162 -3.26 -17.98 10.24
C TRP A 162 -2.27 -17.29 9.31
N LEU A 163 -2.31 -17.68 8.04
CA LEU A 163 -1.56 -17.06 6.97
C LEU A 163 -2.49 -16.88 5.77
N SER A 164 -2.55 -15.69 5.21
CA SER A 164 -3.14 -15.44 3.89
C SER A 164 -2.31 -14.45 3.08
N VAL A 165 -2.34 -14.59 1.77
CA VAL A 165 -1.58 -13.76 0.82
C VAL A 165 -2.52 -13.06 -0.15
N ARG A 166 -2.10 -11.88 -0.65
CA ARG A 166 -3.00 -11.01 -1.41
C ARG A 166 -3.02 -11.23 -2.92
N ASP A 167 -2.16 -12.07 -3.46
CA ASP A 167 -2.07 -12.31 -4.90
C ASP A 167 -1.55 -13.70 -5.25
N HIS A 168 -1.87 -14.16 -6.46
CA HIS A 168 -1.46 -15.46 -6.99
C HIS A 168 0.05 -15.59 -7.15
N ALA A 169 0.77 -14.51 -7.46
CA ALA A 169 2.22 -14.55 -7.62
C ALA A 169 2.89 -14.90 -6.28
N THR A 170 2.50 -14.23 -5.20
CA THR A 170 2.97 -14.55 -3.85
C THR A 170 2.56 -15.96 -3.45
N GLN A 171 1.31 -16.37 -3.72
CA GLN A 171 0.83 -17.73 -3.40
C GLN A 171 1.65 -18.81 -4.09
N ALA A 172 1.89 -18.65 -5.39
CA ALA A 172 2.67 -19.62 -6.18
C ALA A 172 4.13 -19.69 -5.71
N ALA A 173 4.73 -18.53 -5.38
CA ALA A 173 6.10 -18.46 -4.88
C ALA A 173 6.26 -19.17 -3.53
N LEU A 174 5.34 -18.97 -2.59
CA LEU A 174 5.34 -19.65 -1.29
C LEU A 174 5.08 -21.14 -1.43
N ARG A 175 4.15 -21.54 -2.31
CA ARG A 175 3.85 -22.97 -2.58
C ARG A 175 5.07 -23.71 -3.14
N ALA A 176 5.85 -23.07 -4.02
CA ALA A 176 7.09 -23.65 -4.53
C ALA A 176 8.12 -23.93 -3.43
N ASP A 177 8.07 -23.18 -2.35
CA ASP A 177 8.90 -23.35 -1.14
C ASP A 177 8.21 -24.16 -0.03
N GLY A 178 7.09 -24.84 -0.33
CA GLY A 178 6.39 -25.75 0.57
C GLY A 178 5.49 -25.07 1.61
N ILE A 179 5.05 -23.82 1.35
CA ILE A 179 4.13 -23.10 2.24
C ILE A 179 2.79 -22.90 1.53
N GLU A 180 1.73 -23.48 2.09
CA GLU A 180 0.38 -23.25 1.61
C GLU A 180 -0.23 -22.01 2.30
N ALA A 181 -0.79 -21.13 1.49
CA ALA A 181 -1.43 -19.90 1.97
C ALA A 181 -2.69 -19.62 1.13
N PRO A 182 -3.88 -19.51 1.73
CA PRO A 182 -5.08 -19.09 1.03
C PRO A 182 -4.95 -17.65 0.53
N LEU A 183 -5.64 -17.37 -0.58
CA LEU A 183 -5.77 -16.00 -1.08
C LEU A 183 -6.73 -15.22 -0.21
N CYS A 184 -6.43 -13.95 -0.01
CA CYS A 184 -7.28 -12.96 0.63
C CYS A 184 -7.01 -11.61 -0.03
N PRO A 185 -8.03 -10.87 -0.50
CA PRO A 185 -7.80 -9.53 -1.04
C PRO A 185 -7.13 -8.63 -0.01
N ASP A 186 -6.43 -7.62 -0.47
CA ASP A 186 -5.84 -6.59 0.39
C ASP A 186 -6.93 -5.91 1.23
N PRO A 187 -6.73 -5.67 2.55
CA PRO A 187 -7.73 -5.04 3.41
C PRO A 187 -8.26 -3.69 2.89
N ALA A 188 -7.50 -2.98 2.06
CA ALA A 188 -7.91 -1.69 1.51
C ALA A 188 -9.15 -1.77 0.59
N VAL A 189 -9.55 -2.95 0.13
CA VAL A 189 -10.83 -3.15 -0.59
C VAL A 189 -12.05 -2.80 0.27
N MET A 190 -11.89 -2.76 1.60
CA MET A 190 -12.95 -2.43 2.57
C MET A 190 -13.09 -0.93 2.83
N VAL A 191 -12.23 -0.07 2.26
CA VAL A 191 -12.17 1.35 2.62
C VAL A 191 -13.47 2.11 2.34
N ALA A 192 -14.10 1.84 1.21
CA ALA A 192 -15.36 2.49 0.84
C ALA A 192 -16.52 2.08 1.78
N ASP A 193 -16.54 0.82 2.21
CA ASP A 193 -17.55 0.27 3.11
C ASP A 193 -17.38 0.80 4.54
N ARG A 194 -16.16 0.82 5.07
CA ARG A 194 -15.89 1.16 6.47
C ARG A 194 -15.73 2.66 6.73
N PHE A 195 -15.21 3.40 5.75
CA PHE A 195 -14.86 4.81 5.88
C PHE A 195 -15.50 5.72 4.82
N GLY A 196 -16.49 5.23 4.08
CA GLY A 196 -17.17 6.01 3.03
C GLY A 196 -17.74 7.33 3.54
N GLU A 197 -18.33 7.36 4.77
CA GLU A 197 -18.83 8.57 5.38
C GLU A 197 -17.72 9.57 5.71
N THR A 198 -16.65 9.12 6.36
CA THR A 198 -15.46 9.94 6.67
C THR A 198 -14.86 10.53 5.40
N ILE A 199 -14.71 9.71 4.36
CA ILE A 199 -14.15 10.13 3.08
C ILE A 199 -15.06 11.16 2.39
N ARG A 200 -16.39 10.98 2.44
CA ARG A 200 -17.34 11.96 1.90
C ARG A 200 -17.27 13.30 2.61
N GLN A 201 -17.11 13.31 3.94
CA GLN A 201 -16.90 14.55 4.69
C GLN A 201 -15.63 15.28 4.23
N HIS A 202 -14.54 14.58 3.99
CA HIS A 202 -13.33 15.17 3.44
C HIS A 202 -13.50 15.68 2.00
N GLN A 203 -14.38 15.06 1.19
CA GLN A 203 -14.72 15.59 -0.14
C GLN A 203 -15.39 16.97 -0.08
N GLU A 204 -16.11 17.28 0.97
CA GLU A 204 -16.86 18.55 1.07
C GLU A 204 -16.08 19.68 1.74
N MET A 205 -14.99 19.40 2.46
CA MET A 205 -14.37 20.40 3.34
C MET A 205 -12.88 20.65 3.07
N SER A 206 -12.21 19.86 2.24
CA SER A 206 -10.75 19.88 2.17
C SER A 206 -10.19 20.27 0.80
N ALA A 207 -8.90 20.02 0.61
CA ALA A 207 -8.24 20.16 -0.67
C ALA A 207 -8.94 19.34 -1.79
N ALA A 208 -9.63 18.25 -1.45
CA ALA A 208 -10.42 17.48 -2.42
C ALA A 208 -11.60 18.28 -2.99
N LYS A 209 -12.27 19.12 -2.18
CA LYS A 209 -13.29 20.05 -2.67
C LYS A 209 -12.69 21.05 -3.67
N ALA A 210 -11.57 21.67 -3.30
CA ALA A 210 -10.90 22.62 -4.19
C ALA A 210 -10.51 22.00 -5.53
N MET A 211 -10.15 20.72 -5.54
CA MET A 211 -9.84 19.99 -6.76
C MET A 211 -11.09 19.77 -7.64
N ARG A 212 -12.23 19.37 -7.05
CA ARG A 212 -13.51 19.25 -7.78
C ARG A 212 -13.96 20.60 -8.37
N ASP A 213 -13.85 21.65 -7.58
CA ASP A 213 -14.22 23.01 -8.03
C ASP A 213 -13.34 23.50 -9.19
N ALA A 214 -12.06 23.08 -9.19
CA ALA A 214 -11.11 23.42 -10.26
C ALA A 214 -11.37 22.65 -11.57
N PHE A 215 -12.01 21.47 -11.50
CA PHE A 215 -12.29 20.62 -12.65
C PHE A 215 -13.78 20.27 -12.73
N PRO A 216 -14.65 21.18 -13.20
CA PRO A 216 -16.10 20.96 -13.25
C PRO A 216 -16.54 19.76 -14.11
N GLN A 217 -15.74 19.37 -15.11
CA GLN A 217 -15.98 18.18 -15.94
C GLN A 217 -15.48 16.89 -15.26
N GLY A 218 -14.77 17.02 -14.16
CA GLY A 218 -14.09 15.93 -13.45
C GLY A 218 -12.60 15.86 -13.77
N TYR A 219 -11.93 14.94 -13.10
CA TYR A 219 -10.47 14.75 -13.24
C TYR A 219 -10.08 13.29 -13.11
N LEU A 220 -8.90 12.96 -13.65
CA LEU A 220 -8.16 11.74 -13.36
C LEU A 220 -7.21 12.02 -12.20
N ALA A 221 -7.22 11.17 -11.16
CA ALA A 221 -6.26 11.25 -10.06
C ALA A 221 -4.98 10.52 -10.47
N CYS A 222 -3.86 11.25 -10.52
CA CYS A 222 -2.59 10.75 -11.08
C CYS A 222 -1.50 10.74 -10.02
N GLN A 223 -0.79 9.60 -9.89
CA GLN A 223 0.35 9.43 -8.99
C GLN A 223 1.46 8.65 -9.69
N PHE A 224 2.71 9.03 -9.42
CA PHE A 224 3.88 8.29 -9.90
C PHE A 224 5.02 8.35 -8.87
N SER A 225 5.81 7.28 -8.83
CA SER A 225 6.94 7.14 -7.90
C SER A 225 8.23 7.79 -8.44
N ALA A 226 9.24 7.83 -7.58
CA ALA A 226 10.60 8.27 -7.94
C ALA A 226 11.26 7.42 -9.05
N ASP A 227 10.71 6.27 -9.39
CA ASP A 227 11.19 5.45 -10.52
C ASP A 227 11.16 6.19 -11.86
N PHE A 228 10.35 7.26 -12.00
CA PHE A 228 10.24 8.09 -13.20
C PHE A 228 11.20 9.31 -13.18
N ALA A 229 12.30 9.24 -12.45
CA ALA A 229 13.17 10.40 -12.22
C ALA A 229 13.98 10.86 -13.45
N ASP A 230 14.23 9.99 -14.42
CA ASP A 230 14.94 10.39 -15.64
C ASP A 230 14.04 11.21 -16.58
N ASP A 231 14.65 12.13 -17.32
CA ASP A 231 13.91 13.06 -18.18
C ASP A 231 13.11 12.36 -19.28
N ALA A 232 13.60 11.27 -19.85
CA ALA A 232 12.90 10.54 -20.91
C ALA A 232 11.62 9.87 -20.37
N SER A 233 11.68 9.28 -19.19
CA SER A 233 10.51 8.69 -18.49
C SER A 233 9.50 9.75 -18.11
N LEU A 234 9.95 10.91 -17.60
CA LEU A 234 9.08 12.05 -17.29
C LEU A 234 8.42 12.63 -18.54
N ASP A 235 9.15 12.76 -19.65
CA ASP A 235 8.61 13.25 -20.91
C ASP A 235 7.57 12.28 -21.48
N ALA A 236 7.83 10.96 -21.43
CA ALA A 236 6.88 9.95 -21.86
C ALA A 236 5.60 9.96 -21.00
N LEU A 237 5.76 10.12 -19.68
CA LEU A 237 4.64 10.23 -18.76
C LEU A 237 3.82 11.50 -19.03
N ALA A 238 4.47 12.65 -19.18
CA ALA A 238 3.81 13.92 -19.49
C ALA A 238 2.99 13.83 -20.78
N GLN A 239 3.58 13.27 -21.84
CA GLN A 239 2.89 13.08 -23.11
C GLN A 239 1.71 12.11 -22.99
N GLY A 240 1.87 10.98 -22.27
CA GLY A 240 0.79 10.02 -22.04
C GLY A 240 -0.38 10.66 -21.29
N LEU A 241 -0.10 11.39 -20.21
CA LEU A 241 -1.11 12.09 -19.41
C LEU A 241 -1.79 13.23 -20.21
N ALA A 242 -1.03 14.03 -20.95
CA ALA A 242 -1.59 15.09 -21.78
C ALA A 242 -2.55 14.54 -22.84
N ARG A 243 -2.17 13.46 -23.54
CA ARG A 243 -3.06 12.81 -24.51
C ARG A 243 -4.32 12.23 -23.85
N ALA A 244 -4.20 11.61 -22.68
CA ALA A 244 -5.35 11.11 -21.92
C ALA A 244 -6.29 12.25 -21.52
N ALA A 245 -5.76 13.40 -21.05
CA ALA A 245 -6.57 14.56 -20.71
C ALA A 245 -7.31 15.12 -21.94
N VAL A 246 -6.65 15.23 -23.09
CA VAL A 246 -7.27 15.66 -24.35
C VAL A 246 -8.36 14.70 -24.82
N ALA A 247 -8.07 13.39 -24.82
CA ALA A 247 -9.00 12.36 -25.28
C ALA A 247 -10.27 12.25 -24.40
N THR A 248 -10.15 12.54 -23.11
CA THR A 248 -11.26 12.41 -22.15
C THR A 248 -11.95 13.74 -21.83
N GLY A 249 -11.32 14.87 -22.08
CA GLY A 249 -11.78 16.18 -21.63
C GLY A 249 -11.66 16.38 -20.11
N LEU A 250 -10.96 15.50 -19.39
CA LEU A 250 -10.82 15.54 -17.93
C LEU A 250 -9.55 16.30 -17.51
N GLY A 251 -9.60 16.91 -16.32
CA GLY A 251 -8.42 17.45 -15.68
C GLY A 251 -7.48 16.38 -15.13
N LEU A 252 -6.27 16.77 -14.74
CA LEU A 252 -5.29 15.91 -14.09
C LEU A 252 -5.02 16.41 -12.67
N ALA A 253 -5.39 15.64 -11.67
CA ALA A 253 -5.09 15.90 -10.26
C ALA A 253 -3.89 15.08 -9.83
N LEU A 254 -2.70 15.68 -9.79
CA LEU A 254 -1.49 15.00 -9.35
C LEU A 254 -1.48 14.90 -7.82
N PHE A 255 -1.28 13.70 -7.27
CA PHE A 255 -1.20 13.51 -5.82
C PHE A 255 0.00 12.63 -5.45
N ARG A 256 0.46 12.74 -4.21
CA ARG A 256 1.52 11.91 -3.64
C ARG A 256 0.91 10.86 -2.71
N ALA A 257 1.30 9.61 -2.91
CA ALA A 257 0.87 8.47 -2.11
C ALA A 257 1.75 8.23 -0.88
N GLY A 258 3.01 8.63 -0.94
CA GLY A 258 3.98 8.44 0.14
C GLY A 258 5.05 9.51 0.17
N ALA A 259 5.49 9.87 1.37
CA ALA A 259 6.59 10.81 1.59
C ALA A 259 7.87 10.10 2.08
N ALA A 260 7.84 8.78 2.28
CA ALA A 260 9.02 8.00 2.63
C ALA A 260 10.02 7.97 1.45
N PRO A 261 11.31 7.78 1.71
CA PRO A 261 12.32 7.59 0.67
C PRO A 261 11.91 6.51 -0.36
N TRP A 262 12.31 6.71 -1.61
CA TRP A 262 11.94 5.89 -2.78
C TRP A 262 10.44 5.91 -3.16
N HIS A 263 9.62 6.71 -2.48
CA HIS A 263 8.22 6.90 -2.87
C HIS A 263 8.10 8.09 -3.83
N ASP A 264 7.37 9.11 -3.45
CA ASP A 264 7.00 10.22 -4.35
C ASP A 264 7.88 11.45 -4.06
N ASP A 265 8.72 11.82 -4.99
CA ASP A 265 9.60 12.98 -4.89
C ASP A 265 8.87 14.26 -5.33
N PRO A 266 8.66 15.26 -4.44
CA PRO A 266 8.02 16.53 -4.79
C PRO A 266 8.65 17.24 -5.98
N ALA A 267 9.97 17.21 -6.12
CA ALA A 267 10.67 17.86 -7.21
C ALA A 267 10.31 17.26 -8.58
N LEU A 268 10.03 15.96 -8.64
CA LEU A 268 9.58 15.33 -9.88
C LEU A 268 8.15 15.75 -10.26
N TYR A 269 7.28 15.97 -9.28
CA TYR A 269 5.93 16.50 -9.53
C TYR A 269 5.97 17.93 -10.09
N GLU A 270 6.86 18.79 -9.59
CA GLU A 270 7.08 20.12 -10.13
C GLU A 270 7.64 20.06 -11.56
N LYS A 271 8.63 19.20 -11.82
CA LYS A 271 9.16 18.97 -13.18
C LYS A 271 8.07 18.48 -14.14
N LEU A 272 7.18 17.60 -13.70
CA LEU A 272 6.08 17.08 -14.51
C LEU A 272 5.06 18.21 -14.81
N LEU A 273 4.70 19.04 -13.82
CA LEU A 273 3.81 20.18 -14.02
C LEU A 273 4.28 21.14 -15.11
N HIS A 274 5.60 21.39 -15.18
CA HIS A 274 6.17 22.24 -16.23
C HIS A 274 6.12 21.63 -17.65
N ARG A 275 5.91 20.31 -17.74
CA ARG A 275 5.80 19.56 -19.01
C ARG A 275 4.36 19.40 -19.49
N LEU A 276 3.40 19.66 -18.63
CA LEU A 276 1.98 19.49 -18.92
C LEU A 276 1.33 20.81 -19.39
N PRO A 277 0.27 20.77 -20.22
CA PRO A 277 -0.39 21.99 -20.70
C PRO A 277 -0.94 22.82 -19.52
N PRO A 278 -0.75 24.15 -19.53
CA PRO A 278 -1.29 25.02 -18.49
C PRO A 278 -2.81 24.90 -18.35
N GLY A 279 -3.30 24.93 -17.12
CA GLY A 279 -4.75 24.88 -16.82
C GLY A 279 -5.38 23.50 -16.83
N THR A 280 -4.70 22.48 -17.38
CA THR A 280 -5.22 21.10 -17.40
C THR A 280 -4.83 20.29 -16.16
N THR A 281 -3.86 20.75 -15.39
CA THR A 281 -3.25 19.98 -14.31
C THR A 281 -3.13 20.79 -13.03
N ARG A 282 -3.37 20.15 -11.89
CA ARG A 282 -3.13 20.72 -10.56
C ARG A 282 -2.46 19.69 -9.65
N LEU A 283 -1.57 20.19 -8.78
CA LEU A 283 -0.97 19.41 -7.71
C LEU A 283 -1.91 19.42 -6.50
N PHE A 284 -2.24 18.23 -5.99
CA PHE A 284 -2.96 18.06 -4.75
C PHE A 284 -1.99 18.24 -3.57
N PRO A 285 -2.25 19.21 -2.67
CA PRO A 285 -1.25 19.62 -1.68
C PRO A 285 -1.17 18.71 -0.46
N SER A 286 -2.19 17.86 -0.22
CA SER A 286 -2.31 17.11 1.02
C SER A 286 -1.64 15.75 0.96
N LEU A 287 -1.03 15.37 2.08
CA LEU A 287 -0.56 14.01 2.38
C LEU A 287 -1.48 13.30 3.39
N HIS A 288 -2.58 13.93 3.79
CA HIS A 288 -3.49 13.34 4.78
C HIS A 288 -4.27 12.16 4.16
N LEU A 289 -4.22 11.02 4.81
CA LEU A 289 -4.82 9.74 4.39
C LEU A 289 -6.23 9.88 3.82
N TRP A 290 -7.13 10.49 4.61
CA TRP A 290 -8.54 10.60 4.23
C TRP A 290 -8.78 11.61 3.10
N GLU A 291 -7.93 12.61 2.99
CA GLU A 291 -8.00 13.57 1.87
C GLU A 291 -7.52 12.94 0.55
N ILE A 292 -6.49 12.08 0.60
CA ILE A 292 -6.06 11.30 -0.57
C ILE A 292 -7.17 10.33 -0.99
N CYS A 293 -7.78 9.61 -0.03
CA CYS A 293 -8.92 8.75 -0.34
C CYS A 293 -10.12 9.55 -0.90
N ALA A 294 -10.37 10.76 -0.39
CA ALA A 294 -11.43 11.65 -0.87
C ALA A 294 -11.17 12.14 -2.30
N LEU A 295 -9.91 12.49 -2.61
CA LEU A 295 -9.48 12.84 -3.96
C LEU A 295 -9.74 11.69 -4.94
N ILE A 296 -9.30 10.48 -4.58
CA ILE A 296 -9.49 9.29 -5.43
C ILE A 296 -10.98 9.01 -5.60
N ALA A 297 -11.76 8.97 -4.53
CA ALA A 297 -13.19 8.65 -4.55
C ALA A 297 -14.03 9.65 -5.37
N ALA A 298 -13.59 10.91 -5.49
CA ALA A 298 -14.25 11.94 -6.28
C ALA A 298 -13.76 12.02 -7.75
N SER A 299 -12.76 11.21 -8.13
CA SER A 299 -12.18 11.22 -9.48
C SER A 299 -13.07 10.45 -10.48
N ARG A 300 -12.80 10.63 -11.78
CA ARG A 300 -13.36 9.82 -12.86
C ARG A 300 -12.57 8.55 -13.12
N GLY A 301 -11.38 8.43 -12.53
CA GLY A 301 -10.50 7.29 -12.63
C GLY A 301 -9.12 7.59 -12.06
N VAL A 302 -8.30 6.57 -11.92
CA VAL A 302 -6.97 6.66 -11.31
C VAL A 302 -5.90 6.17 -12.28
N ILE A 303 -4.78 6.89 -12.32
CA ILE A 303 -3.55 6.48 -12.99
C ILE A 303 -2.47 6.50 -11.92
N ALA A 304 -1.95 5.33 -11.49
CA ALA A 304 -1.03 5.29 -10.37
C ALA A 304 0.05 4.21 -10.48
N SER A 305 1.27 4.52 -10.04
CA SER A 305 2.30 3.53 -9.73
C SER A 305 2.13 2.94 -8.32
N SER A 306 1.28 3.55 -7.48
CA SER A 306 0.88 3.03 -6.18
C SER A 306 -0.16 1.91 -6.31
N LEU A 307 0.13 0.74 -5.75
CA LEU A 307 -0.87 -0.34 -5.66
C LEU A 307 -2.10 0.11 -4.86
N HIS A 308 -1.93 0.83 -3.75
CA HIS A 308 -3.06 1.30 -2.95
C HIS A 308 -3.89 2.39 -3.65
N GLY A 309 -3.28 3.21 -4.52
CA GLY A 309 -4.04 4.09 -5.41
C GLY A 309 -5.02 3.29 -6.28
N ARG A 310 -4.57 2.16 -6.82
CA ARG A 310 -5.41 1.22 -7.58
C ARG A 310 -6.49 0.57 -6.71
N ILE A 311 -6.13 0.06 -5.52
CA ILE A 311 -7.07 -0.67 -4.65
C ILE A 311 -8.16 0.25 -4.09
N VAL A 312 -7.82 1.49 -3.72
CA VAL A 312 -8.83 2.47 -3.28
C VAL A 312 -9.77 2.82 -4.43
N ALA A 313 -9.26 3.02 -5.66
CA ALA A 313 -10.11 3.20 -6.83
C ALA A 313 -11.04 1.99 -7.07
N LEU A 314 -10.52 0.77 -6.94
CA LEU A 314 -11.30 -0.47 -7.01
C LEU A 314 -12.42 -0.49 -5.97
N ALA A 315 -12.11 -0.15 -4.71
CA ALA A 315 -13.10 -0.14 -3.62
C ALA A 315 -14.29 0.78 -3.89
N TYR A 316 -14.08 1.84 -4.70
CA TYR A 316 -15.12 2.77 -5.17
C TYR A 316 -15.71 2.39 -6.54
N GLY A 317 -15.31 1.27 -7.14
CA GLY A 317 -15.77 0.86 -8.47
C GLY A 317 -15.35 1.84 -9.56
N LEU A 318 -14.15 2.44 -9.46
CA LEU A 318 -13.66 3.42 -10.42
C LEU A 318 -12.76 2.79 -11.50
N PRO A 319 -12.73 3.35 -12.72
CA PRO A 319 -11.72 3.06 -13.73
C PRO A 319 -10.30 3.30 -13.17
N ARG A 320 -9.35 2.42 -13.52
CA ARG A 320 -8.00 2.48 -12.97
C ARG A 320 -6.94 1.90 -13.88
N VAL A 321 -5.79 2.56 -13.92
CA VAL A 321 -4.63 2.16 -14.71
C VAL A 321 -3.41 2.17 -13.80
N SER A 322 -2.63 1.10 -13.79
CA SER A 322 -1.34 1.11 -13.11
C SER A 322 -0.22 1.52 -14.06
N LEU A 323 0.68 2.38 -13.58
CA LEU A 323 1.91 2.73 -14.27
C LEU A 323 2.99 1.71 -13.93
N ALA A 324 3.50 1.04 -14.93
CA ALA A 324 4.73 0.26 -14.79
C ALA A 324 5.92 1.20 -14.64
N PRO A 325 6.85 0.94 -13.70
CA PRO A 325 8.06 1.72 -13.62
C PRO A 325 8.85 1.59 -14.92
N PRO A 326 9.58 2.64 -15.32
CA PRO A 326 10.52 2.56 -16.45
C PRO A 326 11.59 1.53 -16.10
N GLN A 327 11.68 0.45 -16.85
CA GLN A 327 12.55 -0.65 -16.48
C GLN A 327 13.53 -1.06 -17.55
N GLN A 328 14.68 -1.50 -17.06
CA GLN A 328 15.63 -2.31 -17.82
C GLN A 328 15.43 -3.79 -17.42
N GLY A 329 14.52 -4.48 -18.10
CA GLY A 329 14.26 -5.92 -17.92
C GLY A 329 12.99 -6.29 -17.14
N PRO A 330 12.58 -7.57 -17.19
CA PRO A 330 11.38 -8.04 -16.51
C PRO A 330 11.62 -8.09 -14.98
N ARG A 331 10.77 -7.41 -14.23
CA ARG A 331 10.72 -7.50 -12.76
C ARG A 331 9.31 -7.84 -12.30
N PRO A 332 9.17 -8.52 -11.15
CA PRO A 332 7.86 -8.72 -10.55
C PRO A 332 7.14 -7.39 -10.33
N ASP A 333 5.87 -7.33 -10.71
CA ASP A 333 5.03 -6.14 -10.55
C ASP A 333 3.82 -6.46 -9.67
N LYS A 334 3.85 -5.99 -8.42
CA LYS A 334 2.76 -6.20 -7.44
C LYS A 334 1.41 -5.65 -7.90
N ARG A 335 1.40 -4.64 -8.79
CA ARG A 335 0.17 -4.05 -9.35
C ARG A 335 -0.44 -4.97 -10.37
N ALA A 336 0.39 -5.52 -11.27
CA ALA A 336 -0.03 -6.53 -12.23
C ALA A 336 -0.50 -7.80 -11.51
N ALA A 337 0.28 -8.31 -10.57
CA ALA A 337 -0.05 -9.50 -9.78
C ALA A 337 -1.40 -9.36 -9.04
N PHE A 338 -1.65 -8.22 -8.40
CA PHE A 338 -2.93 -7.94 -7.76
C PHE A 338 -4.08 -7.89 -8.78
N ALA A 339 -3.90 -7.15 -9.88
CA ALA A 339 -4.93 -7.00 -10.90
C ALA A 339 -5.25 -8.33 -11.61
N GLU A 340 -4.25 -9.16 -11.90
CA GLU A 340 -4.42 -10.50 -12.47
C GLU A 340 -5.18 -11.45 -11.54
N THR A 341 -5.04 -11.26 -10.24
CA THR A 341 -5.72 -12.09 -9.25
C THR A 341 -7.18 -11.71 -9.05
N TRP A 342 -7.51 -10.40 -9.10
CA TRP A 342 -8.74 -9.90 -8.54
C TRP A 342 -9.64 -9.09 -9.48
N GLU A 343 -9.15 -8.71 -10.64
CA GLU A 343 -9.88 -7.76 -11.48
C GLU A 343 -10.31 -8.37 -12.81
N PRO A 344 -11.40 -7.85 -13.41
CA PRO A 344 -11.86 -8.29 -14.71
C PRO A 344 -10.77 -8.18 -15.79
N ASP A 345 -10.77 -9.08 -16.77
CA ASP A 345 -9.80 -9.07 -17.87
C ASP A 345 -9.88 -7.81 -18.73
N ALA A 346 -11.06 -7.18 -18.80
CA ALA A 346 -11.26 -5.92 -19.50
C ALA A 346 -10.48 -4.75 -18.87
N MET A 347 -10.12 -4.84 -17.58
CA MET A 347 -9.40 -3.78 -16.88
C MET A 347 -7.91 -3.81 -17.22
N PRO A 348 -7.28 -2.68 -17.63
CA PRO A 348 -5.85 -2.62 -17.89
C PRO A 348 -5.05 -3.02 -16.65
N ARG A 349 -3.98 -3.79 -16.86
CA ARG A 349 -3.08 -4.22 -15.78
C ARG A 349 -2.08 -3.11 -15.43
N SER A 350 -0.81 -3.32 -15.74
CA SER A 350 0.26 -2.35 -15.56
C SER A 350 0.81 -1.98 -16.94
N VAL A 351 0.87 -0.67 -17.25
CA VAL A 351 1.23 -0.18 -18.58
C VAL A 351 2.40 0.79 -18.52
N ALA A 352 3.21 0.82 -19.59
CA ALA A 352 4.24 1.82 -19.75
C ALA A 352 3.63 3.22 -19.91
N ALA A 353 4.37 4.27 -19.59
CA ALA A 353 3.94 5.66 -19.71
C ALA A 353 3.42 6.04 -21.12
N THR A 354 3.99 5.45 -22.17
CA THR A 354 3.57 5.63 -23.56
C THR A 354 2.19 5.05 -23.89
N GLN A 355 1.69 4.13 -23.07
CA GLN A 355 0.40 3.44 -23.23
C GLN A 355 -0.70 3.99 -22.31
N VAL A 356 -0.45 5.08 -21.61
CA VAL A 356 -1.41 5.67 -20.65
C VAL A 356 -2.73 6.03 -21.32
N GLU A 357 -2.71 6.74 -22.44
CA GLU A 357 -3.92 7.16 -23.15
C GLU A 357 -4.82 5.97 -23.55
N PRO A 358 -4.35 4.98 -24.34
CA PRO A 358 -5.21 3.85 -24.71
C PRO A 358 -5.67 3.04 -23.49
N ALA A 359 -4.87 2.90 -22.45
CA ALA A 359 -5.24 2.21 -21.22
C ALA A 359 -6.34 2.97 -20.44
N VAL A 360 -6.28 4.30 -20.39
CA VAL A 360 -7.32 5.12 -19.77
C VAL A 360 -8.64 4.98 -20.54
N MET A 361 -8.60 5.05 -21.87
CA MET A 361 -9.79 4.85 -22.71
C MET A 361 -10.39 3.45 -22.53
N GLN A 362 -9.55 2.42 -22.46
CA GLN A 362 -9.98 1.06 -22.15
C GLN A 362 -10.64 0.98 -20.77
N ALA A 363 -10.02 1.53 -19.73
CA ALA A 363 -10.54 1.50 -18.36
C ALA A 363 -11.88 2.23 -18.24
N LEU A 364 -12.04 3.38 -18.92
CA LEU A 364 -13.29 4.16 -18.93
C LEU A 364 -14.41 3.48 -19.73
N ALA A 365 -14.09 2.56 -20.64
CA ALA A 365 -15.07 1.78 -21.41
C ALA A 365 -15.63 0.58 -20.65
N VAL A 366 -15.02 0.18 -19.53
CA VAL A 366 -15.55 -0.91 -18.68
C VAL A 366 -16.85 -0.45 -18.03
N PRO A 367 -17.94 -1.23 -18.10
CA PRO A 367 -19.22 -0.87 -17.51
C PRO A 367 -19.12 -0.61 -16.00
N ALA A 368 -19.79 0.44 -15.53
CA ALA A 368 -19.71 0.85 -14.12
C ALA A 368 -20.30 -0.21 -13.17
N ASP A 369 -21.32 -0.93 -13.58
CA ASP A 369 -21.91 -2.06 -12.84
C ASP A 369 -20.90 -3.21 -12.67
N GLU A 370 -20.15 -3.56 -13.72
CA GLU A 370 -19.09 -4.58 -13.63
C GLU A 370 -18.02 -4.18 -12.60
N LEU A 371 -17.63 -2.90 -12.56
CA LEU A 371 -16.66 -2.39 -11.57
C LEU A 371 -17.22 -2.41 -10.15
N GLN A 372 -18.50 -2.07 -9.98
CA GLN A 372 -19.17 -2.12 -8.66
C GLN A 372 -19.36 -3.56 -8.18
N ASP A 373 -19.73 -4.47 -9.07
CA ASP A 373 -19.87 -5.89 -8.77
C ASP A 373 -18.52 -6.51 -8.35
N ASN A 374 -17.45 -6.19 -9.05
CA ASN A 374 -16.10 -6.62 -8.67
C ASN A 374 -15.73 -6.11 -7.27
N ALA A 375 -15.97 -4.83 -6.97
CA ALA A 375 -15.73 -4.28 -5.64
C ALA A 375 -16.57 -5.00 -4.55
N ALA A 376 -17.84 -5.31 -4.82
CA ALA A 376 -18.72 -6.01 -3.89
C ALA A 376 -18.26 -7.46 -3.65
N GLN A 377 -17.86 -8.18 -4.70
CA GLN A 377 -17.30 -9.53 -4.59
C GLN A 377 -16.06 -9.56 -3.71
N LEU A 378 -15.13 -8.62 -3.90
CA LEU A 378 -13.89 -8.57 -3.10
C LEU A 378 -14.15 -8.25 -1.63
N ARG A 379 -15.11 -7.36 -1.33
CA ARG A 379 -15.56 -7.11 0.05
C ARG A 379 -16.09 -8.39 0.70
N THR A 380 -16.94 -9.12 -0.01
CA THR A 380 -17.52 -10.39 0.47
C THR A 380 -16.43 -11.42 0.72
N PHE A 381 -15.49 -11.54 -0.21
CA PHE A 381 -14.37 -12.48 -0.08
C PHE A 381 -13.46 -12.13 1.10
N TYR A 382 -13.14 -10.84 1.29
CA TYR A 382 -12.34 -10.40 2.42
C TYR A 382 -13.01 -10.73 3.76
N LEU A 383 -14.28 -10.44 3.92
CA LEU A 383 -15.04 -10.73 5.15
C LEU A 383 -15.10 -12.24 5.43
N ALA A 384 -15.29 -13.07 4.40
CA ALA A 384 -15.27 -14.52 4.54
C ALA A 384 -13.89 -15.03 5.00
N SER A 385 -12.80 -14.50 4.46
CA SER A 385 -11.44 -14.83 4.90
C SER A 385 -11.17 -14.36 6.33
N GLN A 386 -11.55 -13.12 6.65
CA GLN A 386 -11.37 -12.56 7.98
C GLN A 386 -12.09 -13.38 9.05
N SER A 387 -13.29 -13.88 8.79
CA SER A 387 -14.09 -14.67 9.74
C SER A 387 -13.38 -15.95 10.18
N GLN A 388 -12.47 -16.49 9.38
CA GLN A 388 -11.73 -17.73 9.70
C GLN A 388 -10.70 -17.53 10.80
N TRP A 389 -10.14 -16.32 10.95
CA TRP A 389 -9.13 -16.05 11.97
C TRP A 389 -9.58 -15.09 13.07
N ALA A 390 -10.66 -14.33 12.85
CA ALA A 390 -11.15 -13.42 13.89
C ALA A 390 -11.46 -14.11 15.21
N GLY A 391 -11.92 -15.36 15.17
CA GLY A 391 -12.17 -16.20 16.34
C GLY A 391 -10.91 -16.64 17.11
N LEU A 392 -9.70 -16.42 16.55
CA LEU A 392 -8.44 -16.65 17.25
C LEU A 392 -8.13 -15.53 18.25
N LEU A 393 -8.76 -14.36 18.10
CA LEU A 393 -8.57 -13.24 19.00
C LEU A 393 -9.38 -13.42 20.28
N PRO A 394 -8.98 -12.79 21.41
CA PRO A 394 -9.74 -12.83 22.64
C PRO A 394 -11.12 -12.25 22.40
N SER A 395 -12.15 -12.84 23.02
CA SER A 395 -13.48 -12.25 23.01
C SER A 395 -13.40 -10.81 23.52
N ALA A 396 -13.98 -9.87 22.78
CA ALA A 396 -14.07 -8.48 23.24
C ALA A 396 -14.77 -8.49 24.61
N GLY A 397 -14.01 -8.25 25.67
CA GLY A 397 -14.59 -8.08 26.98
C GLY A 397 -15.54 -6.89 26.94
N LEU A 398 -16.81 -7.12 27.19
CA LEU A 398 -17.74 -6.03 27.47
C LEU A 398 -17.11 -5.23 28.62
N ALA A 399 -16.54 -4.06 28.27
CA ALA A 399 -16.22 -3.08 29.31
C ALA A 399 -17.54 -2.72 30.00
N GLN A 400 -17.72 -3.25 31.21
CA GLN A 400 -18.78 -2.83 32.13
C GLN A 400 -18.42 -1.49 32.72
#